data_b7ca3abc42cb6cd325ec7cbd5468d227
#
_entry.id   b7ca3abc42cb6cd325ec7cbd5468d227
#
_cell.length_a   1.000
_cell.length_b   1.000
_cell.length_c   1.000
_cell.angle_alpha   90.00
_cell.angle_beta   90.00
_cell.angle_gamma   90.00
#
_symmetry.space_group_name_H-M   'P 1'
#
loop_
_entity.id
_entity.type
_entity.pdbx_description
1 polymer ?
#
loop_
_entity_poly.entity_id
_entity_poly.type
_entity_poly.pdbx_seq_one_letter_code
_entity_poly.pdbx_strand_id
1 'polypeptide(L)'
;MPSFPPSVTSPLPRLIAVFAALALCACGRLGNRADLVCLNGAESEVLDPPLMTAQATSRVAYALFEGLTAFGVKGEAEPGVAERWEISPDGLHYTFHLRHNASWSNGDPVTAEDFLYSWRRALLPKTAAEYAYQLYYIRGAKDFNEGKTQDFSTVAVRAPDPYTLEVTLANPTPFFLDLCAFTALLPVHRATAEKYNDWASKPDHFIGNGPFVLHEWMPFDHMRLLKNPRYWDAANVKLNSVDILPTAQPNTAYNFYATGIADLMIDKSLTPTPLIPYLKKRSDFHAAPFLGAYFFRFNVKRKPFDDVRVRKAFALVVDKQYLVDHITRAGELPAESFVPPGAGSGYQPPPMYRRDPEKARQLLAEAGYPGGKGFPVVYYLYRTGLDLDQDIAVELQSVFQRELGVTIQLSRQEWTVFLETQQRIDYDISRSTWVGDYNDPNTFMDMFVTDGGNNETGWSNKRYDELIAAAARENNAEKRFALFREAEKILVTDEAPICPLYYYVGIQFYDANKLGGIEANLLDEHPLKAMYWKKR
;
A
#
# COMPACT_ATOMS: atom_id res chain seq x y z
N MET A 1 62.75 61.05 14.52
CA MET A 1 62.68 59.64 14.96
C MET A 1 61.24 59.22 14.88
N PRO A 2 60.87 58.32 13.99
CA PRO A 2 59.49 57.86 13.90
C PRO A 2 59.31 56.62 14.76
N SER A 3 58.21 56.57 15.52
CA SER A 3 57.77 55.51 16.39
C SER A 3 57.17 54.33 15.61
N PHE A 4 57.56 53.11 15.95
CA PHE A 4 56.98 51.86 15.39
C PHE A 4 55.62 51.55 16.01
N PRO A 5 54.67 51.02 15.27
CA PRO A 5 53.38 50.54 15.80
C PRO A 5 53.51 49.12 16.40
N PRO A 6 52.62 48.72 17.33
CA PRO A 6 52.69 47.44 18.02
C PRO A 6 52.23 46.27 17.11
N SER A 7 52.85 45.12 17.36
CA SER A 7 52.64 43.82 16.69
C SER A 7 51.20 43.29 16.80
N VAL A 8 50.57 42.98 15.65
CA VAL A 8 49.31 42.29 15.55
C VAL A 8 49.52 40.79 15.84
N THR A 9 49.04 40.32 16.95
CA THR A 9 48.99 38.89 17.27
C THR A 9 47.90 38.20 16.43
N SER A 10 48.28 37.20 15.63
CA SER A 10 47.39 36.48 14.71
C SER A 10 46.34 35.62 15.46
N PRO A 11 45.10 35.57 14.98
CA PRO A 11 44.01 34.76 15.60
C PRO A 11 43.99 33.28 15.18
N LEU A 12 45.08 32.76 14.55
CA LEU A 12 45.11 31.39 14.00
C LEU A 12 44.84 30.24 15.00
N PRO A 13 45.33 30.24 16.27
CA PRO A 13 45.12 29.08 17.14
C PRO A 13 43.69 28.94 17.67
N ARG A 14 42.87 30.00 17.70
CA ARG A 14 41.47 29.93 18.17
C ARG A 14 40.49 29.39 17.11
N LEU A 15 40.73 29.60 15.83
CA LEU A 15 39.91 29.03 14.74
C LEU A 15 40.10 27.50 14.62
N ILE A 16 41.33 27.00 14.79
CA ILE A 16 41.63 25.56 14.77
C ILE A 16 40.95 24.83 15.92
N ALA A 17 40.91 25.43 17.13
CA ALA A 17 40.23 24.85 18.28
C ALA A 17 38.71 24.80 18.12
N VAL A 18 38.09 25.78 17.47
CA VAL A 18 36.63 25.79 17.16
C VAL A 18 36.29 24.77 16.08
N PHE A 19 37.11 24.62 15.04
CA PHE A 19 36.91 23.56 14.04
C PHE A 19 37.15 22.15 14.61
N ALA A 20 38.10 21.96 15.49
CA ALA A 20 38.33 20.70 16.19
C ALA A 20 37.18 20.36 17.17
N ALA A 21 36.60 21.36 17.85
CA ALA A 21 35.42 21.17 18.72
C ALA A 21 34.14 20.87 17.91
N LEU A 22 33.96 21.51 16.75
CA LEU A 22 32.86 21.20 15.82
C LEU A 22 33.01 19.81 15.18
N ALA A 23 34.23 19.39 14.85
CA ALA A 23 34.51 18.04 14.36
C ALA A 23 34.30 16.96 15.45
N LEU A 24 34.60 17.26 16.72
CA LEU A 24 34.32 16.36 17.84
C LEU A 24 32.84 16.30 18.21
N CYS A 25 32.08 17.37 18.03
CA CYS A 25 30.60 17.32 18.14
C CYS A 25 29.93 16.54 17.00
N ALA A 26 30.52 16.53 15.80
CA ALA A 26 30.06 15.68 14.71
C ALA A 26 30.41 14.18 14.95
N CYS A 27 31.47 13.86 15.68
CA CYS A 27 31.80 12.50 16.09
C CYS A 27 31.00 11.99 17.32
N GLY A 28 30.29 12.87 18.05
CA GLY A 28 29.49 12.49 19.22
C GLY A 28 28.20 11.72 18.88
N ARG A 29 27.85 11.50 17.59
CA ARG A 29 26.78 10.63 17.12
C ARG A 29 27.23 9.21 16.72
N LEU A 30 28.39 8.77 17.15
CA LEU A 30 28.81 7.36 17.12
C LEU A 30 28.25 6.56 18.32
N GLY A 31 27.03 6.86 18.75
CA GLY A 31 26.16 5.90 19.42
C GLY A 31 25.87 4.79 18.41
N ASN A 32 26.01 3.54 18.80
CA ASN A 32 25.95 2.34 17.98
C ASN A 32 24.95 2.46 16.82
N ARG A 33 25.47 2.61 15.57
CA ARG A 33 24.65 2.50 14.36
C ARG A 33 23.90 1.18 14.41
N ALA A 34 22.62 1.18 14.07
CA ALA A 34 21.86 -0.05 13.96
C ALA A 34 22.49 -1.01 12.94
N ASP A 35 22.21 -2.31 13.08
CA ASP A 35 22.66 -3.33 12.12
C ASP A 35 22.16 -3.03 10.71
N LEU A 36 20.94 -2.49 10.57
CA LEU A 36 20.36 -2.04 9.32
C LEU A 36 19.74 -0.65 9.49
N VAL A 37 19.96 0.25 8.54
CA VAL A 37 19.29 1.54 8.46
C VAL A 37 18.42 1.58 7.21
N CYS A 38 17.11 1.73 7.40
CA CYS A 38 16.10 1.64 6.35
C CYS A 38 15.36 2.97 6.15
N LEU A 39 15.20 3.38 4.90
CA LEU A 39 14.33 4.47 4.46
C LEU A 39 13.00 3.86 4.01
N ASN A 40 11.92 4.18 4.73
CA ASN A 40 10.62 3.50 4.61
C ASN A 40 9.47 4.40 4.13
N GLY A 41 9.74 5.65 3.79
CA GLY A 41 8.72 6.62 3.41
C GLY A 41 8.44 7.65 4.50
N ALA A 42 7.22 8.16 4.54
CA ALA A 42 6.81 9.18 5.50
C ALA A 42 6.82 8.68 6.95
N GLU A 43 6.78 9.62 7.89
CA GLU A 43 6.63 9.35 9.32
C GLU A 43 5.34 8.54 9.58
N SER A 44 5.42 7.57 10.50
CA SER A 44 4.25 6.85 10.99
C SER A 44 3.47 7.71 11.98
N GLU A 45 2.17 7.79 11.82
CA GLU A 45 1.32 8.59 12.71
C GLU A 45 0.98 7.84 14.00
N VAL A 46 0.66 6.55 13.88
CA VAL A 46 0.25 5.69 14.99
C VAL A 46 0.59 4.24 14.69
N LEU A 47 1.01 3.48 15.71
CA LEU A 47 1.30 2.04 15.59
C LEU A 47 0.17 1.18 16.23
N ASP A 48 -1.06 1.63 16.10
CA ASP A 48 -2.26 0.88 16.51
C ASP A 48 -2.84 0.14 15.30
N PRO A 49 -2.74 -1.19 15.23
CA PRO A 49 -3.04 -1.99 14.04
C PRO A 49 -4.33 -1.63 13.30
N PRO A 50 -5.51 -1.54 13.95
CA PRO A 50 -6.75 -1.20 13.25
C PRO A 50 -6.83 0.24 12.72
N LEU A 51 -5.92 1.14 13.14
CA LEU A 51 -5.91 2.54 12.72
C LEU A 51 -4.87 2.85 11.64
N MET A 52 -4.05 1.87 11.25
CA MET A 52 -3.02 2.05 10.24
C MET A 52 -3.62 1.99 8.82
N THR A 53 -3.31 3.00 8.01
CA THR A 53 -3.77 3.07 6.61
C THR A 53 -2.64 3.25 5.61
N ALA A 54 -1.43 3.63 6.07
CA ALA A 54 -0.29 3.89 5.22
C ALA A 54 0.64 2.66 5.12
N GLN A 55 1.08 2.30 3.91
CA GLN A 55 2.00 1.18 3.67
C GLN A 55 3.31 1.30 4.46
N ALA A 56 3.87 2.51 4.59
CA ALA A 56 5.07 2.74 5.39
C ALA A 56 4.87 2.36 6.86
N THR A 57 3.70 2.67 7.44
CA THR A 57 3.34 2.29 8.81
C THR A 57 3.11 0.79 8.94
N SER A 58 2.45 0.16 7.94
CA SER A 58 2.22 -1.28 7.91
C SER A 58 3.53 -2.08 7.92
N ARG A 59 4.55 -1.65 7.17
CA ARG A 59 5.88 -2.29 7.18
C ARG A 59 6.54 -2.26 8.57
N VAL A 60 6.35 -1.17 9.32
CA VAL A 60 6.80 -1.09 10.73
C VAL A 60 5.98 -2.03 11.61
N ALA A 61 4.67 -2.07 11.41
CA ALA A 61 3.79 -2.95 12.17
C ALA A 61 4.16 -4.44 12.01
N TYR A 62 4.49 -4.90 10.81
CA TYR A 62 4.92 -6.28 10.56
C TYR A 62 6.27 -6.65 11.21
N ALA A 63 7.04 -5.65 11.63
CA ALA A 63 8.23 -5.88 12.46
C ALA A 63 7.89 -5.97 13.95
N LEU A 64 6.81 -5.31 14.41
CA LEU A 64 6.43 -5.17 15.81
C LEU A 64 5.32 -6.13 16.25
N PHE A 65 4.51 -6.60 15.29
CA PHE A 65 3.39 -7.50 15.51
C PHE A 65 3.47 -8.69 14.54
N GLU A 66 2.80 -9.78 14.92
CA GLU A 66 2.56 -10.92 14.06
C GLU A 66 1.12 -11.41 14.21
N GLY A 67 0.44 -11.64 13.08
CA GLY A 67 -0.92 -12.14 12.99
C GLY A 67 -1.03 -13.67 13.17
N LEU A 68 -2.21 -14.21 12.90
CA LEU A 68 -2.38 -15.67 12.78
C LEU A 68 -1.45 -16.22 11.69
N THR A 69 -1.38 -15.52 10.56
CA THR A 69 -0.38 -15.71 9.52
C THR A 69 0.53 -14.49 9.45
N ALA A 70 1.63 -14.60 8.71
CA ALA A 70 2.57 -13.53 8.43
C ALA A 70 2.93 -13.54 6.93
N PHE A 71 3.34 -12.40 6.37
CA PHE A 71 3.85 -12.37 4.99
C PHE A 71 5.23 -13.00 4.91
N GLY A 72 5.39 -13.96 4.01
CA GLY A 72 6.66 -14.51 3.59
C GLY A 72 7.42 -13.58 2.64
N VAL A 73 8.67 -13.91 2.32
CA VAL A 73 9.51 -13.11 1.42
C VAL A 73 8.98 -13.01 -0.01
N LYS A 74 8.13 -13.96 -0.43
CA LYS A 74 7.46 -13.96 -1.74
C LYS A 74 6.07 -13.35 -1.70
N GLY A 75 5.66 -12.79 -0.54
CA GLY A 75 4.36 -12.16 -0.34
C GLY A 75 3.20 -13.14 -0.07
N GLU A 76 3.47 -14.44 0.06
CA GLU A 76 2.49 -15.45 0.48
C GLU A 76 2.23 -15.44 1.98
N ALA A 77 1.05 -15.88 2.40
CA ALA A 77 0.75 -16.08 3.81
C ALA A 77 1.47 -17.33 4.34
N GLU A 78 2.32 -17.14 5.34
CA GLU A 78 3.04 -18.20 6.07
C GLU A 78 2.50 -18.35 7.49
N PRO A 79 2.73 -19.49 8.17
CA PRO A 79 2.39 -19.64 9.58
C PRO A 79 3.05 -18.57 10.46
N GLY A 80 2.20 -17.79 11.15
CA GLY A 80 2.62 -16.81 12.14
C GLY A 80 2.39 -17.31 13.56
N VAL A 81 1.54 -16.61 14.35
CA VAL A 81 1.12 -17.06 15.67
C VAL A 81 0.36 -18.40 15.59
N ALA A 82 -0.42 -18.62 14.51
CA ALA A 82 -0.95 -19.94 14.22
C ALA A 82 0.13 -20.82 13.57
N GLU A 83 0.43 -21.96 14.18
CA GLU A 83 1.39 -22.93 13.60
C GLU A 83 0.79 -23.75 12.47
N ARG A 84 -0.53 -23.94 12.47
CA ARG A 84 -1.32 -24.64 11.45
C ARG A 84 -2.79 -24.24 11.52
N TRP A 85 -3.53 -24.58 10.49
CA TRP A 85 -4.98 -24.37 10.41
C TRP A 85 -5.66 -25.47 9.63
N GLU A 86 -6.97 -25.61 9.86
CA GLU A 86 -7.86 -26.52 9.14
C GLU A 86 -8.94 -25.68 8.45
N ILE A 87 -9.28 -26.04 7.22
CA ILE A 87 -10.31 -25.39 6.42
C ILE A 87 -11.35 -26.44 6.04
N SER A 88 -12.62 -26.17 6.31
CA SER A 88 -13.70 -27.05 5.89
C SER A 88 -13.82 -27.14 4.35
N PRO A 89 -14.37 -28.25 3.81
CA PRO A 89 -14.48 -28.43 2.36
C PRO A 89 -15.30 -27.34 1.62
N ASP A 90 -16.21 -26.67 2.34
CA ASP A 90 -17.00 -25.55 1.81
C ASP A 90 -16.24 -24.20 1.86
N GLY A 91 -15.03 -24.18 2.45
CA GLY A 91 -14.21 -22.97 2.57
C GLY A 91 -14.74 -21.94 3.57
N LEU A 92 -15.70 -22.31 4.42
CA LEU A 92 -16.34 -21.36 5.34
C LEU A 92 -15.81 -21.42 6.77
N HIS A 93 -15.33 -22.58 7.22
CA HIS A 93 -14.90 -22.77 8.61
C HIS A 93 -13.39 -22.92 8.68
N TYR A 94 -12.76 -22.07 9.47
CA TYR A 94 -11.33 -22.09 9.75
C TYR A 94 -11.12 -22.40 11.23
N THR A 95 -10.23 -23.35 11.53
CA THR A 95 -9.75 -23.62 12.88
C THR A 95 -8.26 -23.39 12.92
N PHE A 96 -7.82 -22.35 13.63
CA PHE A 96 -6.41 -22.02 13.80
C PHE A 96 -5.90 -22.61 15.11
N HIS A 97 -4.76 -23.30 15.06
CA HIS A 97 -4.04 -23.82 16.22
C HIS A 97 -2.85 -22.92 16.51
N LEU A 98 -2.87 -22.24 17.66
CA LEU A 98 -1.87 -21.25 18.02
C LEU A 98 -0.66 -21.92 18.66
N ARG A 99 0.50 -21.30 18.48
CA ARG A 99 1.77 -21.71 19.12
C ARG A 99 1.72 -21.51 20.62
N HIS A 100 2.06 -22.52 21.38
CA HIS A 100 2.18 -22.43 22.84
C HIS A 100 3.38 -21.60 23.32
N ASN A 101 4.36 -21.36 22.47
CA ASN A 101 5.55 -20.55 22.77
C ASN A 101 5.48 -19.13 22.19
N ALA A 102 4.36 -18.71 21.58
CA ALA A 102 4.16 -17.33 21.18
C ALA A 102 3.92 -16.46 22.41
N SER A 103 4.65 -15.35 22.53
CA SER A 103 4.53 -14.44 23.67
C SER A 103 4.65 -12.98 23.26
N TRP A 104 4.00 -12.14 24.02
CA TRP A 104 4.18 -10.70 23.97
C TRP A 104 5.59 -10.30 24.45
N SER A 105 6.05 -9.10 24.07
CA SER A 105 7.38 -8.62 24.44
C SER A 105 7.60 -8.45 25.95
N ASN A 106 6.54 -8.34 26.74
CA ASN A 106 6.58 -8.34 28.21
C ASN A 106 6.65 -9.75 28.82
N GLY A 107 6.40 -10.80 28.04
CA GLY A 107 6.44 -12.20 28.45
C GLY A 107 5.07 -12.85 28.69
N ASP A 108 3.97 -12.10 28.56
CA ASP A 108 2.62 -12.68 28.59
C ASP A 108 2.41 -13.62 27.39
N PRO A 109 1.67 -14.73 27.53
CA PRO A 109 1.37 -15.60 26.40
C PRO A 109 0.46 -14.90 25.38
N VAL A 110 0.65 -15.18 24.10
CA VAL A 110 -0.32 -14.79 23.05
C VAL A 110 -1.36 -15.88 22.96
N THR A 111 -2.62 -15.51 23.06
CA THR A 111 -3.77 -16.44 23.09
C THR A 111 -4.84 -16.09 22.06
N ALA A 112 -5.79 -17.00 21.83
CA ALA A 112 -6.94 -16.78 20.97
C ALA A 112 -7.83 -15.59 21.44
N GLU A 113 -7.87 -15.34 22.76
CA GLU A 113 -8.58 -14.20 23.33
C GLU A 113 -7.99 -12.84 22.91
N ASP A 114 -6.68 -12.77 22.62
CA ASP A 114 -6.06 -11.54 22.12
C ASP A 114 -6.59 -11.18 20.72
N PHE A 115 -6.81 -12.17 19.86
CA PHE A 115 -7.43 -11.98 18.54
C PHE A 115 -8.91 -11.59 18.65
N LEU A 116 -9.67 -12.26 19.51
CA LEU A 116 -11.07 -11.91 19.79
C LEU A 116 -11.21 -10.47 20.26
N TYR A 117 -10.41 -10.06 21.24
CA TYR A 117 -10.36 -8.69 21.74
C TYR A 117 -10.04 -7.69 20.63
N SER A 118 -9.01 -7.97 19.83
CA SER A 118 -8.52 -7.07 18.80
C SER A 118 -9.51 -6.90 17.67
N TRP A 119 -10.11 -7.98 17.18
CA TRP A 119 -11.11 -7.93 16.11
C TRP A 119 -12.41 -7.29 16.56
N ARG A 120 -12.84 -7.57 17.81
CA ARG A 120 -13.95 -6.82 18.40
C ARG A 120 -13.66 -5.33 18.45
N ARG A 121 -12.46 -4.94 18.89
CA ARG A 121 -12.04 -3.54 18.99
C ARG A 121 -12.01 -2.88 17.60
N ALA A 122 -11.46 -3.53 16.59
CA ALA A 122 -11.45 -3.05 15.21
C ALA A 122 -12.86 -2.84 14.65
N LEU A 123 -13.81 -3.71 14.99
CA LEU A 123 -15.20 -3.63 14.54
C LEU A 123 -16.06 -2.65 15.35
N LEU A 124 -15.61 -2.14 16.51
CA LEU A 124 -16.38 -1.16 17.26
C LEU A 124 -16.42 0.19 16.53
N PRO A 125 -17.60 0.78 16.26
CA PRO A 125 -17.71 2.06 15.56
C PRO A 125 -16.88 3.19 16.21
N LYS A 126 -16.75 3.18 17.54
CA LYS A 126 -15.94 4.15 18.29
C LYS A 126 -14.44 4.09 17.99
N THR A 127 -13.93 2.96 17.50
CA THR A 127 -12.52 2.82 17.10
C THR A 127 -12.25 3.57 15.81
N ALA A 128 -13.26 3.79 14.97
CA ALA A 128 -13.15 4.48 13.68
C ALA A 128 -12.06 3.85 12.76
N ALA A 129 -11.97 2.51 12.79
CA ALA A 129 -11.01 1.77 11.97
C ALA A 129 -11.43 1.80 10.50
N GLU A 130 -10.67 2.48 9.65
CA GLU A 130 -10.98 2.59 8.22
C GLU A 130 -11.00 1.24 7.53
N TYR A 131 -10.12 0.32 7.94
CA TYR A 131 -10.04 -1.04 7.41
C TYR A 131 -10.93 -2.07 8.15
N ALA A 132 -11.91 -1.63 8.95
CA ALA A 132 -12.88 -2.54 9.60
C ALA A 132 -13.60 -3.44 8.59
N TYR A 133 -13.81 -2.96 7.36
CA TYR A 133 -14.45 -3.73 6.28
C TYR A 133 -13.67 -4.98 5.87
N GLN A 134 -12.37 -5.07 6.14
CA GLN A 134 -11.57 -6.29 5.91
C GLN A 134 -11.97 -7.45 6.85
N LEU A 135 -12.66 -7.14 7.94
CA LEU A 135 -13.26 -8.15 8.81
C LEU A 135 -14.68 -8.57 8.37
N TYR A 136 -15.30 -7.92 7.38
CA TYR A 136 -16.67 -8.24 6.94
C TYR A 136 -16.79 -9.61 6.26
N TYR A 137 -15.67 -10.19 5.87
CA TYR A 137 -15.63 -11.59 5.44
C TYR A 137 -16.00 -12.57 6.55
N ILE A 138 -15.87 -12.19 7.83
CA ILE A 138 -16.34 -12.95 8.98
C ILE A 138 -17.86 -12.74 9.12
N ARG A 139 -18.61 -13.82 9.19
CA ARG A 139 -20.07 -13.78 9.32
C ARG A 139 -20.49 -12.97 10.54
N GLY A 140 -21.41 -12.02 10.35
CA GLY A 140 -21.93 -11.12 11.38
C GLY A 140 -21.08 -9.88 11.67
N ALA A 141 -19.83 -9.80 11.17
CA ALA A 141 -18.92 -8.69 11.47
C ALA A 141 -19.43 -7.35 10.91
N LYS A 142 -19.96 -7.35 9.68
CA LYS A 142 -20.55 -6.15 9.06
C LYS A 142 -21.70 -5.59 9.88
N ASP A 143 -22.66 -6.42 10.26
CA ASP A 143 -23.84 -5.97 11.02
C ASP A 143 -23.47 -5.44 12.40
N PHE A 144 -22.43 -6.02 13.03
CA PHE A 144 -21.88 -5.50 14.29
C PHE A 144 -21.21 -4.14 14.10
N ASN A 145 -20.37 -3.98 13.08
CA ASN A 145 -19.68 -2.72 12.82
C ASN A 145 -20.64 -1.59 12.41
N GLU A 146 -21.67 -1.90 11.62
CA GLU A 146 -22.71 -0.92 11.22
C GLU A 146 -23.69 -0.60 12.35
N GLY A 147 -23.55 -1.20 13.54
CA GLY A 147 -24.39 -0.95 14.72
C GLY A 147 -25.79 -1.57 14.66
N LYS A 148 -26.05 -2.48 13.70
CA LYS A 148 -27.32 -3.23 13.62
C LYS A 148 -27.51 -4.17 14.81
N THR A 149 -26.41 -4.65 15.39
CA THR A 149 -26.36 -5.38 16.66
C THR A 149 -25.20 -4.83 17.51
N GLN A 150 -25.38 -4.87 18.83
CA GLN A 150 -24.32 -4.55 19.81
C GLN A 150 -23.73 -5.81 20.44
N ASP A 151 -24.31 -6.96 20.14
CA ASP A 151 -23.88 -8.26 20.67
C ASP A 151 -22.77 -8.85 19.79
N PHE A 152 -21.52 -8.80 20.27
CA PHE A 152 -20.37 -9.37 19.56
C PHE A 152 -20.45 -10.89 19.40
N SER A 153 -21.26 -11.59 20.21
CA SER A 153 -21.46 -13.05 20.05
C SER A 153 -22.10 -13.42 18.72
N THR A 154 -22.70 -12.46 18.00
CA THR A 154 -23.24 -12.64 16.65
C THR A 154 -22.15 -12.68 15.58
N VAL A 155 -20.94 -12.18 15.87
CA VAL A 155 -19.77 -12.32 15.01
C VAL A 155 -19.20 -13.72 15.18
N ALA A 156 -19.10 -14.45 14.08
CA ALA A 156 -18.77 -15.86 14.11
C ALA A 156 -17.26 -16.12 14.30
N VAL A 157 -16.72 -15.67 15.41
CA VAL A 157 -15.35 -15.94 15.90
C VAL A 157 -15.41 -16.40 17.35
N ARG A 158 -14.66 -17.44 17.70
CA ARG A 158 -14.67 -18.07 19.04
C ARG A 158 -13.29 -18.58 19.44
N ALA A 159 -13.01 -18.53 20.73
CA ALA A 159 -11.84 -19.13 21.36
C ALA A 159 -12.33 -20.24 22.31
N PRO A 160 -12.47 -21.51 21.86
CA PRO A 160 -12.92 -22.61 22.72
C PRO A 160 -11.89 -22.94 23.81
N ASP A 161 -10.63 -22.65 23.58
CA ASP A 161 -9.53 -22.74 24.53
C ASP A 161 -8.46 -21.66 24.20
N PRO A 162 -7.45 -21.44 25.06
CA PRO A 162 -6.46 -20.38 24.86
C PRO A 162 -5.64 -20.47 23.56
N TYR A 163 -5.57 -21.62 22.92
CA TYR A 163 -4.72 -21.85 21.75
C TYR A 163 -5.47 -22.33 20.52
N THR A 164 -6.80 -22.26 20.55
CA THR A 164 -7.64 -22.55 19.39
C THR A 164 -8.53 -21.36 19.07
N LEU A 165 -8.49 -20.88 17.82
CA LEU A 165 -9.38 -19.85 17.31
C LEU A 165 -10.21 -20.40 16.17
N GLU A 166 -11.53 -20.38 16.32
CA GLU A 166 -12.49 -20.79 15.29
C GLU A 166 -13.12 -19.56 14.62
N VAL A 167 -13.13 -19.55 13.29
CA VAL A 167 -13.71 -18.46 12.47
C VAL A 167 -14.66 -19.05 11.45
N THR A 168 -15.86 -18.47 11.33
CA THR A 168 -16.78 -18.82 10.24
C THR A 168 -16.96 -17.62 9.31
N LEU A 169 -16.70 -17.82 8.03
CA LEU A 169 -16.83 -16.79 7.01
C LEU A 169 -18.26 -16.66 6.50
N ALA A 170 -18.60 -15.50 5.96
CA ALA A 170 -19.88 -15.22 5.30
C ALA A 170 -19.96 -15.87 3.91
N ASN A 171 -18.83 -15.93 3.21
CA ASN A 171 -18.64 -16.61 1.93
C ASN A 171 -17.24 -17.22 1.89
N PRO A 172 -16.98 -18.20 1.01
CA PRO A 172 -15.63 -18.70 0.78
C PRO A 172 -14.70 -17.54 0.40
N THR A 173 -13.57 -17.45 1.09
CA THR A 173 -12.63 -16.32 0.91
C THR A 173 -11.21 -16.90 0.76
N PRO A 174 -10.78 -17.25 -0.46
CA PRO A 174 -9.48 -17.91 -0.69
C PRO A 174 -8.27 -17.12 -0.18
N PHE A 175 -8.40 -15.80 -0.08
CA PHE A 175 -7.38 -14.88 0.43
C PHE A 175 -7.50 -14.59 1.95
N PHE A 176 -8.34 -15.33 2.69
CA PHE A 176 -8.54 -15.06 4.12
C PHE A 176 -7.25 -15.23 4.94
N LEU A 177 -6.36 -16.13 4.52
CA LEU A 177 -5.05 -16.29 5.17
C LEU A 177 -4.16 -15.07 4.94
N ASP A 178 -4.23 -14.41 3.78
CA ASP A 178 -3.52 -13.16 3.54
C ASP A 178 -4.09 -12.04 4.43
N LEU A 179 -5.42 -11.99 4.59
CA LEU A 179 -6.05 -11.05 5.51
C LEU A 179 -5.63 -11.27 6.97
N CYS A 180 -5.39 -12.52 7.39
CA CYS A 180 -4.91 -12.83 8.73
C CYS A 180 -3.48 -12.30 9.00
N ALA A 181 -2.72 -11.94 7.94
CA ALA A 181 -1.43 -11.25 8.03
C ALA A 181 -1.58 -9.72 7.96
N PHE A 182 -2.72 -9.20 7.46
CA PHE A 182 -2.93 -7.78 7.24
C PHE A 182 -3.10 -7.00 8.56
N THR A 183 -2.67 -5.74 8.57
CA THR A 183 -2.60 -4.91 9.78
C THR A 183 -3.88 -4.86 10.58
N ALA A 184 -5.04 -4.73 9.95
CA ALA A 184 -6.34 -4.63 10.65
C ALA A 184 -6.70 -5.88 11.47
N LEU A 185 -6.09 -7.04 11.15
CA LEU A 185 -6.33 -8.31 11.84
C LEU A 185 -5.23 -8.70 12.84
N LEU A 186 -4.18 -7.87 12.98
CA LEU A 186 -3.11 -8.10 13.94
C LEU A 186 -3.62 -8.01 15.40
N PRO A 187 -3.07 -8.80 16.31
CA PRO A 187 -3.46 -8.76 17.71
C PRO A 187 -2.90 -7.52 18.42
N VAL A 188 -3.62 -7.04 19.43
CA VAL A 188 -3.25 -5.93 20.31
C VAL A 188 -3.25 -6.43 21.76
N HIS A 189 -2.22 -6.09 22.51
CA HIS A 189 -2.11 -6.47 23.92
C HIS A 189 -3.16 -5.72 24.76
N ARG A 190 -4.20 -6.44 25.18
CA ARG A 190 -5.38 -5.87 25.82
C ARG A 190 -5.05 -5.01 27.03
N ALA A 191 -4.28 -5.55 27.98
CA ALA A 191 -3.98 -4.88 29.25
C ALA A 191 -3.29 -3.52 29.02
N THR A 192 -2.44 -3.41 28.00
CA THR A 192 -1.74 -2.18 27.65
C THR A 192 -2.67 -1.19 26.97
N ALA A 193 -3.47 -1.65 25.99
CA ALA A 193 -4.38 -0.81 25.23
C ALA A 193 -5.52 -0.24 26.08
N GLU A 194 -5.95 -0.96 27.11
CA GLU A 194 -6.96 -0.48 28.07
C GLU A 194 -6.38 0.45 29.13
N LYS A 195 -5.08 0.33 29.44
CA LYS A 195 -4.41 1.10 30.48
C LYS A 195 -3.86 2.44 30.01
N TYR A 196 -3.30 2.49 28.80
CA TYR A 196 -2.59 3.66 28.29
C TYR A 196 -3.20 4.15 27.00
N ASN A 197 -3.64 5.41 26.96
CA ASN A 197 -4.20 6.02 25.74
C ASN A 197 -3.13 6.28 24.67
N ASP A 198 -1.85 6.32 25.04
CA ASP A 198 -0.69 6.60 24.19
C ASP A 198 0.17 5.36 23.91
N TRP A 199 -0.35 4.16 24.22
CA TRP A 199 0.38 2.90 24.10
C TRP A 199 0.99 2.68 22.71
N ALA A 200 0.32 3.12 21.66
CA ALA A 200 0.72 2.91 20.27
C ALA A 200 1.70 3.99 19.73
N SER A 201 2.13 4.93 20.59
CA SER A 201 3.05 6.01 20.21
C SER A 201 4.22 6.20 21.20
N LYS A 202 4.18 5.52 22.36
CA LYS A 202 5.21 5.62 23.40
C LYS A 202 5.95 4.31 23.57
N PRO A 203 7.28 4.26 23.32
CA PRO A 203 8.08 3.03 23.49
C PRO A 203 7.90 2.36 24.85
N ASP A 204 7.85 3.14 25.94
CA ASP A 204 7.69 2.62 27.32
C ASP A 204 6.35 1.93 27.57
N HIS A 205 5.34 2.23 26.76
CA HIS A 205 4.02 1.62 26.85
C HIS A 205 3.75 0.61 25.72
N PHE A 206 4.67 0.47 24.78
CA PHE A 206 4.46 -0.35 23.59
C PHE A 206 4.74 -1.84 23.88
N ILE A 207 3.74 -2.68 23.66
CA ILE A 207 3.86 -4.14 23.76
C ILE A 207 3.43 -4.75 22.41
N GLY A 208 4.37 -5.41 21.75
CA GLY A 208 4.14 -6.15 20.50
C GLY A 208 4.48 -7.63 20.67
N ASN A 209 4.08 -8.46 19.72
CA ASN A 209 4.36 -9.90 19.67
C ASN A 209 5.24 -10.29 18.47
N GLY A 210 5.77 -9.30 17.76
CA GLY A 210 6.57 -9.49 16.55
C GLY A 210 8.05 -9.75 16.78
N PRO A 211 8.82 -9.91 15.69
CA PRO A 211 10.26 -10.20 15.72
C PRO A 211 11.14 -9.10 16.32
N PHE A 212 10.63 -7.87 16.39
CA PHE A 212 11.32 -6.73 17.00
C PHE A 212 10.44 -6.06 18.05
N VAL A 213 11.07 -5.26 18.92
CA VAL A 213 10.43 -4.38 19.90
C VAL A 213 10.76 -2.93 19.58
N LEU A 214 9.80 -2.04 19.80
CA LEU A 214 10.00 -0.59 19.67
C LEU A 214 10.85 -0.13 20.86
N HIS A 215 12.08 0.26 20.60
CA HIS A 215 13.03 0.72 21.65
C HIS A 215 13.01 2.24 21.79
N GLU A 216 12.98 2.94 20.67
CA GLU A 216 13.00 4.40 20.65
C GLU A 216 12.14 4.90 19.46
N TRP A 217 11.44 5.98 19.68
CA TRP A 217 10.74 6.71 18.63
C TRP A 217 10.98 8.21 18.82
N MET A 218 11.87 8.75 18.00
CA MET A 218 12.15 10.17 17.91
C MET A 218 11.45 10.73 16.66
N PRO A 219 10.31 11.42 16.83
CA PRO A 219 9.52 11.90 15.68
C PRO A 219 10.35 12.74 14.70
N PHE A 220 10.21 12.44 13.40
CA PHE A 220 10.94 13.05 12.29
C PHE A 220 12.46 12.83 12.26
N ASP A 221 13.01 12.01 13.16
CA ASP A 221 14.42 11.60 13.19
C ASP A 221 14.55 10.10 12.89
N HIS A 222 14.10 9.25 13.78
CA HIS A 222 14.13 7.79 13.57
C HIS A 222 13.23 7.01 14.53
N MET A 223 12.90 5.78 14.13
CA MET A 223 12.46 4.71 15.03
C MET A 223 13.58 3.68 15.15
N ARG A 224 13.96 3.32 16.37
CA ARG A 224 14.87 2.21 16.64
C ARG A 224 14.12 0.98 17.10
N LEU A 225 14.26 -0.09 16.34
CA LEU A 225 13.74 -1.41 16.67
C LEU A 225 14.88 -2.31 17.13
N LEU A 226 14.68 -3.04 18.22
CA LEU A 226 15.61 -4.06 18.70
C LEU A 226 14.99 -5.46 18.53
N LYS A 227 15.85 -6.44 18.25
CA LYS A 227 15.41 -7.85 18.18
C LYS A 227 14.67 -8.24 19.45
N ASN A 228 13.50 -8.85 19.29
CA ASN A 228 12.70 -9.39 20.39
C ASN A 228 13.22 -10.77 20.80
N PRO A 229 13.86 -10.92 21.95
CA PRO A 229 14.37 -12.22 22.39
C PRO A 229 13.26 -13.21 22.79
N ARG A 230 12.02 -12.70 22.98
CA ARG A 230 10.84 -13.51 23.33
C ARG A 230 9.99 -13.89 22.12
N TYR A 231 10.36 -13.40 20.93
CA TYR A 231 9.66 -13.84 19.71
C TYR A 231 9.84 -15.34 19.50
N TRP A 232 8.77 -16.05 19.18
CA TRP A 232 8.79 -17.53 19.09
C TRP A 232 9.86 -18.06 18.12
N ASP A 233 10.18 -17.29 17.06
CA ASP A 233 11.20 -17.63 16.07
C ASP A 233 12.44 -16.73 16.16
N ALA A 234 12.78 -16.21 17.34
CA ALA A 234 13.91 -15.31 17.54
C ALA A 234 15.24 -15.88 17.02
N ALA A 235 15.44 -17.19 17.03
CA ALA A 235 16.66 -17.83 16.54
C ALA A 235 16.93 -17.57 15.05
N ASN A 236 15.89 -17.37 14.26
CA ASN A 236 15.96 -17.12 12.82
C ASN A 236 16.08 -15.63 12.47
N VAL A 237 15.72 -14.70 13.33
CA VAL A 237 15.95 -13.26 13.16
C VAL A 237 17.45 -12.96 13.26
N LYS A 238 18.05 -12.40 12.21
CA LYS A 238 19.51 -12.21 12.12
C LYS A 238 19.97 -10.80 12.48
N LEU A 239 19.11 -9.79 12.29
CA LEU A 239 19.39 -8.40 12.66
C LEU A 239 19.10 -8.21 14.15
N ASN A 240 20.01 -7.55 14.89
CA ASN A 240 19.80 -7.22 16.30
C ASN A 240 19.13 -5.85 16.48
N SER A 241 19.32 -4.94 15.52
CA SER A 241 18.75 -3.61 15.54
C SER A 241 18.47 -3.09 14.14
N VAL A 242 17.38 -2.32 14.00
CA VAL A 242 16.99 -1.64 12.76
C VAL A 242 16.63 -0.20 13.10
N ASP A 243 17.21 0.76 12.37
CA ASP A 243 16.76 2.15 12.38
C ASP A 243 15.91 2.40 11.16
N ILE A 244 14.70 2.90 11.37
CA ILE A 244 13.78 3.35 10.33
C ILE A 244 13.81 4.87 10.29
N LEU A 245 14.31 5.42 9.19
CA LEU A 245 14.41 6.86 8.98
C LEU A 245 13.20 7.33 8.16
N PRO A 246 12.36 8.22 8.72
CA PRO A 246 11.24 8.78 7.98
C PRO A 246 11.75 9.87 7.03
N THR A 247 11.27 9.86 5.81
CA THR A 247 11.43 10.96 4.86
C THR A 247 10.42 10.83 3.73
N ALA A 248 9.79 11.95 3.36
CA ALA A 248 8.90 12.03 2.22
C ALA A 248 9.57 12.71 1.01
N GLN A 249 10.86 13.11 1.14
CA GLN A 249 11.56 13.86 0.11
C GLN A 249 12.48 12.94 -0.71
N PRO A 250 12.18 12.65 -1.99
CA PRO A 250 12.93 11.69 -2.80
C PRO A 250 14.43 11.99 -2.89
N ASN A 251 14.79 13.26 -3.11
CA ASN A 251 16.20 13.65 -3.21
C ASN A 251 16.96 13.44 -1.90
N THR A 252 16.34 13.72 -0.76
CA THR A 252 16.93 13.48 0.57
C THR A 252 17.11 11.99 0.83
N ALA A 253 16.07 11.19 0.54
CA ALA A 253 16.13 9.74 0.66
C ALA A 253 17.26 9.13 -0.17
N TYR A 254 17.30 9.49 -1.45
CA TYR A 254 18.36 9.00 -2.34
C TYR A 254 19.76 9.43 -1.88
N ASN A 255 19.92 10.66 -1.39
CA ASN A 255 21.21 11.12 -0.84
C ASN A 255 21.62 10.33 0.41
N PHE A 256 20.68 10.01 1.31
CA PHE A 256 20.99 9.18 2.48
C PHE A 256 21.46 7.78 2.06
N TYR A 257 20.80 7.19 1.08
CA TYR A 257 21.22 5.91 0.53
C TYR A 257 22.59 6.01 -0.20
N ALA A 258 22.75 6.99 -1.10
CA ALA A 258 23.96 7.15 -1.92
C ALA A 258 25.22 7.47 -1.10
N THR A 259 25.07 8.11 0.07
CA THR A 259 26.18 8.44 0.98
C THR A 259 26.43 7.37 2.05
N GLY A 260 25.64 6.28 2.07
CA GLY A 260 25.78 5.18 3.04
C GLY A 260 25.25 5.51 4.43
N ILE A 261 24.45 6.58 4.60
CA ILE A 261 23.69 6.84 5.83
C ILE A 261 22.63 5.75 5.99
N ALA A 262 21.91 5.41 4.90
CA ALA A 262 20.98 4.29 4.86
C ALA A 262 21.53 3.14 4.02
N ASP A 263 21.17 1.91 4.38
CA ASP A 263 21.55 0.67 3.72
C ASP A 263 20.49 0.19 2.74
N LEU A 264 19.24 0.57 2.99
CA LEU A 264 18.05 0.11 2.29
C LEU A 264 17.07 1.27 2.09
N MET A 265 16.49 1.35 0.91
CA MET A 265 15.36 2.22 0.59
C MET A 265 14.29 1.36 -0.09
N ILE A 266 13.11 1.22 0.54
CA ILE A 266 12.07 0.25 0.15
C ILE A 266 10.77 0.88 -0.34
N ASP A 267 10.71 2.17 -0.51
CA ASP A 267 9.49 2.81 -1.00
C ASP A 267 9.73 3.51 -2.34
N LYS A 268 8.92 3.16 -3.35
CA LYS A 268 8.99 3.75 -4.69
C LYS A 268 8.90 5.28 -4.67
N SER A 269 8.09 5.85 -3.78
CA SER A 269 7.89 7.30 -3.68
C SER A 269 9.17 8.05 -3.31
N LEU A 270 10.15 7.35 -2.74
CA LEU A 270 11.46 7.89 -2.37
C LEU A 270 12.46 7.96 -3.54
N THR A 271 12.08 7.47 -4.73
CA THR A 271 12.94 7.49 -5.91
C THR A 271 12.75 8.79 -6.70
N PRO A 272 13.79 9.63 -6.90
CA PRO A 272 13.66 10.83 -7.70
C PRO A 272 13.34 10.50 -9.17
N THR A 273 12.11 10.75 -9.60
CA THR A 273 11.61 10.40 -10.94
C THR A 273 12.53 10.88 -12.09
N PRO A 274 13.08 12.12 -12.07
CA PRO A 274 13.98 12.56 -13.14
C PRO A 274 15.27 11.76 -13.24
N LEU A 275 15.71 11.11 -12.15
CA LEU A 275 16.95 10.34 -12.10
C LEU A 275 16.75 8.86 -12.50
N ILE A 276 15.53 8.35 -12.56
CA ILE A 276 15.22 6.94 -12.84
C ILE A 276 15.96 6.41 -14.09
N PRO A 277 16.04 7.12 -15.24
CA PRO A 277 16.77 6.62 -16.42
C PRO A 277 18.25 6.33 -16.17
N TYR A 278 18.85 6.96 -15.19
CA TYR A 278 20.24 6.73 -14.76
C TYR A 278 20.31 5.68 -13.66
N LEU A 279 19.41 5.74 -12.69
CA LEU A 279 19.37 4.87 -11.52
C LEU A 279 19.08 3.42 -11.89
N LYS A 280 18.19 3.16 -12.83
CA LYS A 280 17.86 1.79 -13.29
C LYS A 280 19.02 1.02 -13.94
N LYS A 281 20.14 1.70 -14.23
CA LYS A 281 21.37 1.06 -14.75
C LYS A 281 22.30 0.58 -13.63
N ARG A 282 22.02 0.89 -12.40
CA ARG A 282 22.82 0.51 -11.24
C ARG A 282 22.46 -0.90 -10.80
N SER A 283 23.43 -1.63 -10.28
CA SER A 283 23.26 -3.00 -9.78
C SER A 283 22.52 -3.06 -8.43
N ASP A 284 22.38 -1.93 -7.75
CA ASP A 284 21.66 -1.77 -6.49
C ASP A 284 20.24 -1.20 -6.65
N PHE A 285 19.80 -0.97 -7.90
CA PHE A 285 18.41 -0.62 -8.23
C PHE A 285 17.64 -1.90 -8.56
N HIS A 286 16.58 -2.16 -7.82
CA HIS A 286 15.70 -3.29 -8.01
C HIS A 286 14.29 -2.79 -8.27
N ALA A 287 13.66 -3.29 -9.34
CA ALA A 287 12.27 -3.00 -9.66
C ALA A 287 11.55 -4.30 -9.97
N ALA A 288 10.36 -4.46 -9.42
CA ALA A 288 9.53 -5.65 -9.60
C ALA A 288 8.06 -5.28 -9.76
N PRO A 289 7.24 -6.11 -10.43
CA PRO A 289 5.79 -5.91 -10.48
C PRO A 289 5.19 -5.76 -9.09
N PHE A 290 4.27 -4.80 -8.95
CA PHE A 290 3.55 -4.51 -7.72
C PHE A 290 2.05 -4.56 -7.98
N LEU A 291 1.30 -5.07 -7.03
CA LEU A 291 -0.16 -5.28 -7.13
C LEU A 291 -0.88 -3.93 -7.05
N GLY A 292 -0.70 -3.11 -8.08
CA GLY A 292 -1.26 -1.78 -8.13
C GLY A 292 -1.49 -1.32 -9.56
N ALA A 293 -2.49 -0.48 -9.76
CA ALA A 293 -2.84 0.12 -11.04
C ALA A 293 -3.06 1.63 -10.90
N TYR A 294 -2.54 2.37 -11.87
CA TYR A 294 -2.87 3.77 -12.09
C TYR A 294 -3.89 3.85 -13.22
N PHE A 295 -4.96 4.59 -12.99
CA PHE A 295 -6.05 4.75 -13.95
C PHE A 295 -6.69 6.13 -13.80
N PHE A 296 -7.55 6.50 -14.72
CA PHE A 296 -8.49 7.57 -14.49
C PHE A 296 -9.92 7.03 -14.52
N ARG A 297 -10.80 7.71 -13.82
CA ARG A 297 -12.23 7.40 -13.75
C ARG A 297 -13.07 8.52 -14.31
N PHE A 298 -14.25 8.17 -14.85
CA PHE A 298 -15.25 9.11 -15.32
C PHE A 298 -16.40 9.22 -14.34
N ASN A 299 -16.97 10.41 -14.19
CA ASN A 299 -18.28 10.57 -13.59
C ASN A 299 -19.34 10.18 -14.64
N VAL A 300 -19.88 8.96 -14.56
CA VAL A 300 -20.84 8.45 -15.56
C VAL A 300 -22.26 9.03 -15.40
N LYS A 301 -22.51 9.85 -14.36
CA LYS A 301 -23.76 10.59 -14.14
C LYS A 301 -23.77 11.96 -14.78
N ARG A 302 -22.61 12.44 -15.28
CA ARG A 302 -22.43 13.79 -15.80
C ARG A 302 -22.14 13.75 -17.29
N LYS A 303 -22.86 14.59 -18.09
CA LYS A 303 -22.54 14.75 -19.51
C LYS A 303 -21.15 15.38 -19.67
N PRO A 304 -20.40 14.94 -20.70
CA PRO A 304 -20.79 13.98 -21.75
C PRO A 304 -20.41 12.51 -21.42
N PHE A 305 -19.92 12.23 -20.19
CA PHE A 305 -19.43 10.91 -19.78
C PHE A 305 -20.55 9.95 -19.36
N ASP A 306 -21.81 10.36 -19.40
CA ASP A 306 -22.99 9.47 -19.35
C ASP A 306 -23.09 8.57 -20.60
N ASP A 307 -22.50 9.00 -21.73
CA ASP A 307 -22.43 8.19 -22.95
C ASP A 307 -21.17 7.30 -22.98
N VAL A 308 -21.37 6.00 -23.06
CA VAL A 308 -20.29 5.00 -23.11
C VAL A 308 -19.37 5.19 -24.34
N ARG A 309 -19.89 5.70 -25.46
CA ARG A 309 -19.10 5.96 -26.68
C ARG A 309 -18.04 7.05 -26.42
N VAL A 310 -18.40 8.07 -25.66
CA VAL A 310 -17.47 9.13 -25.25
C VAL A 310 -16.37 8.56 -24.35
N ARG A 311 -16.73 7.78 -23.33
CA ARG A 311 -15.74 7.15 -22.44
C ARG A 311 -14.76 6.27 -23.20
N LYS A 312 -15.28 5.42 -24.10
CA LYS A 312 -14.44 4.58 -24.97
C LYS A 312 -13.56 5.39 -25.91
N ALA A 313 -14.05 6.48 -26.47
CA ALA A 313 -13.24 7.36 -27.32
C ALA A 313 -12.02 7.92 -26.56
N PHE A 314 -12.24 8.39 -25.33
CA PHE A 314 -11.14 8.87 -24.47
C PHE A 314 -10.14 7.75 -24.12
N ALA A 315 -10.62 6.55 -23.82
CA ALA A 315 -9.73 5.43 -23.48
C ALA A 315 -8.90 4.95 -24.69
N LEU A 316 -9.48 4.92 -25.90
CA LEU A 316 -8.84 4.42 -27.14
C LEU A 316 -7.70 5.31 -27.66
N VAL A 317 -7.64 6.59 -27.27
CA VAL A 317 -6.58 7.49 -27.78
C VAL A 317 -5.32 7.49 -26.90
N VAL A 318 -5.38 6.95 -25.67
CA VAL A 318 -4.25 6.98 -24.76
C VAL A 318 -3.15 6.05 -25.23
N ASP A 319 -1.95 6.57 -25.40
CA ASP A 319 -0.74 5.81 -25.65
C ASP A 319 -0.09 5.40 -24.32
N LYS A 320 -0.49 4.25 -23.81
CA LYS A 320 -0.03 3.73 -22.52
C LYS A 320 1.47 3.38 -22.55
N GLN A 321 1.96 2.91 -23.71
CA GLN A 321 3.39 2.63 -23.89
C GLN A 321 4.21 3.91 -23.79
N TYR A 322 3.73 5.00 -24.43
CA TYR A 322 4.38 6.30 -24.32
C TYR A 322 4.46 6.78 -22.85
N LEU A 323 3.38 6.60 -22.08
CA LEU A 323 3.37 6.98 -20.65
C LEU A 323 4.46 6.25 -19.86
N VAL A 324 4.61 4.92 -20.05
CA VAL A 324 5.59 4.14 -19.27
C VAL A 324 7.03 4.38 -19.75
N ASP A 325 7.25 4.66 -21.03
CA ASP A 325 8.59 4.88 -21.58
C ASP A 325 9.12 6.29 -21.36
N HIS A 326 8.23 7.31 -21.32
CA HIS A 326 8.64 8.72 -21.35
C HIS A 326 8.25 9.51 -20.11
N ILE A 327 7.23 9.08 -19.35
CA ILE A 327 6.75 9.80 -18.18
C ILE A 327 7.15 9.07 -16.90
N THR A 328 6.68 7.83 -16.68
CA THR A 328 6.99 7.10 -15.44
C THR A 328 8.39 6.52 -15.42
N ARG A 329 8.83 5.87 -16.47
CA ARG A 329 10.21 5.40 -16.79
C ARG A 329 10.81 4.37 -15.83
N ALA A 330 10.09 3.92 -14.81
CA ALA A 330 10.63 3.04 -13.77
C ALA A 330 10.54 1.54 -14.10
N GLY A 331 9.94 1.18 -15.24
CA GLY A 331 9.75 -0.21 -15.65
C GLY A 331 8.31 -0.67 -15.46
N GLU A 332 7.39 0.25 -15.25
CA GLU A 332 5.95 -0.01 -15.25
C GLU A 332 5.52 -0.68 -16.54
N LEU A 333 4.49 -1.51 -16.46
CA LEU A 333 3.90 -2.14 -17.63
C LEU A 333 2.63 -1.39 -18.04
N PRO A 334 2.40 -1.14 -19.36
CA PRO A 334 1.13 -0.63 -19.83
C PRO A 334 -0.01 -1.53 -19.37
N ALA A 335 -1.06 -0.95 -18.78
CA ALA A 335 -2.16 -1.75 -18.28
C ALA A 335 -3.02 -2.29 -19.45
N GLU A 336 -3.04 -3.59 -19.63
CA GLU A 336 -3.91 -4.26 -20.60
C GLU A 336 -5.34 -4.42 -20.07
N SER A 337 -5.53 -4.38 -18.76
CA SER A 337 -6.81 -4.40 -18.07
C SER A 337 -6.71 -3.66 -16.73
N PHE A 338 -7.62 -3.89 -15.77
CA PHE A 338 -7.58 -3.20 -14.48
C PHE A 338 -6.76 -3.98 -13.44
N VAL A 339 -7.00 -5.28 -13.32
CA VAL A 339 -6.28 -6.15 -12.38
C VAL A 339 -4.87 -6.43 -12.91
N PRO A 340 -3.81 -6.22 -12.11
CA PRO A 340 -2.46 -6.62 -12.50
C PRO A 340 -2.36 -8.13 -12.75
N PRO A 341 -1.59 -8.56 -13.78
CA PRO A 341 -1.41 -9.98 -14.06
C PRO A 341 -0.67 -10.68 -12.91
N GLY A 342 -1.04 -11.92 -12.64
CA GLY A 342 -0.46 -12.73 -11.57
C GLY A 342 -1.16 -12.63 -10.21
N ALA A 343 -2.13 -11.72 -10.04
CA ALA A 343 -2.95 -11.65 -8.83
C ALA A 343 -3.58 -13.02 -8.51
N GLY A 344 -3.73 -13.35 -7.22
CA GLY A 344 -4.29 -14.64 -6.79
C GLY A 344 -3.50 -15.85 -7.25
N SER A 345 -2.17 -15.71 -7.40
CA SER A 345 -1.27 -16.78 -7.84
C SER A 345 -1.56 -17.32 -9.24
N GLY A 346 -1.93 -16.45 -10.18
CA GLY A 346 -2.03 -16.84 -11.58
C GLY A 346 -3.15 -16.22 -12.41
N TYR A 347 -3.89 -15.27 -11.88
CA TYR A 347 -4.90 -14.55 -12.65
C TYR A 347 -4.29 -13.88 -13.88
N GLN A 348 -4.92 -14.11 -15.03
CA GLN A 348 -4.60 -13.44 -16.27
C GLN A 348 -5.79 -12.57 -16.67
N PRO A 349 -5.64 -11.25 -16.64
CA PRO A 349 -6.72 -10.33 -17.00
C PRO A 349 -7.09 -10.46 -18.50
N PRO A 350 -8.35 -10.14 -18.87
CA PRO A 350 -8.72 -10.08 -20.26
C PRO A 350 -8.02 -8.90 -20.94
N PRO A 351 -7.60 -9.02 -22.20
CA PRO A 351 -7.03 -7.89 -22.92
C PRO A 351 -8.10 -6.82 -23.17
N MET A 352 -7.74 -5.55 -22.87
CA MET A 352 -8.51 -4.39 -23.32
C MET A 352 -8.33 -4.18 -24.84
N TYR A 353 -9.12 -3.25 -25.37
CA TYR A 353 -8.85 -2.73 -26.72
C TYR A 353 -7.51 -1.98 -26.76
N ARG A 354 -6.79 -2.16 -27.85
CA ARG A 354 -5.57 -1.41 -28.15
C ARG A 354 -5.90 0.02 -28.56
N ARG A 355 -4.88 0.89 -28.47
CA ARG A 355 -4.97 2.26 -28.96
C ARG A 355 -5.48 2.27 -30.41
N ASP A 356 -6.57 3.02 -30.67
CA ASP A 356 -7.21 3.17 -31.99
C ASP A 356 -7.83 4.56 -32.11
N PRO A 357 -7.04 5.60 -32.51
CA PRO A 357 -7.55 6.95 -32.65
C PRO A 357 -8.61 7.11 -33.72
N GLU A 358 -8.63 6.27 -34.76
CA GLU A 358 -9.65 6.34 -35.80
C GLU A 358 -11.01 5.90 -35.27
N LYS A 359 -11.03 4.76 -34.59
CA LYS A 359 -12.23 4.27 -33.90
C LYS A 359 -12.71 5.24 -32.83
N ALA A 360 -11.79 5.84 -32.10
CA ALA A 360 -12.11 6.85 -31.09
C ALA A 360 -12.83 8.07 -31.69
N ARG A 361 -12.30 8.62 -32.80
CA ARG A 361 -12.95 9.72 -33.53
C ARG A 361 -14.33 9.35 -34.07
N GLN A 362 -14.46 8.14 -34.57
CA GLN A 362 -15.76 7.61 -35.02
C GLN A 362 -16.76 7.60 -33.87
N LEU A 363 -16.40 7.00 -32.73
CA LEU A 363 -17.29 6.91 -31.55
C LEU A 363 -17.67 8.30 -31.02
N LEU A 364 -16.74 9.23 -31.02
CA LEU A 364 -17.00 10.59 -30.56
C LEU A 364 -17.96 11.33 -31.53
N ALA A 365 -17.82 11.11 -32.84
CA ALA A 365 -18.72 11.67 -33.84
C ALA A 365 -20.14 11.05 -33.74
N GLU A 366 -20.24 9.74 -33.53
CA GLU A 366 -21.51 9.04 -33.28
C GLU A 366 -22.20 9.51 -31.99
N ALA A 367 -21.43 9.97 -31.00
CA ALA A 367 -21.93 10.59 -29.77
C ALA A 367 -22.36 12.07 -29.96
N GLY A 368 -22.18 12.64 -31.17
CA GLY A 368 -22.60 14.00 -31.47
C GLY A 368 -21.50 15.06 -31.47
N TYR A 369 -20.24 14.64 -31.32
CA TYR A 369 -19.09 15.56 -31.22
C TYR A 369 -18.03 15.32 -32.32
N PRO A 370 -18.36 15.43 -33.61
CA PRO A 370 -17.41 15.17 -34.69
C PRO A 370 -16.21 16.11 -34.62
N GLY A 371 -14.99 15.53 -34.49
CA GLY A 371 -13.75 16.29 -34.34
C GLY A 371 -13.73 17.20 -33.11
N GLY A 372 -14.43 16.83 -32.04
CA GLY A 372 -14.56 17.59 -30.79
C GLY A 372 -15.52 18.78 -30.86
N LYS A 373 -16.21 18.97 -31.99
CA LYS A 373 -17.08 20.13 -32.20
C LYS A 373 -18.29 20.10 -31.27
N GLY A 374 -18.48 21.15 -30.48
CA GLY A 374 -19.57 21.23 -29.51
C GLY A 374 -19.35 20.45 -28.22
N PHE A 375 -18.15 19.84 -28.03
CA PHE A 375 -17.82 19.17 -26.78
C PHE A 375 -17.79 20.19 -25.62
N PRO A 376 -18.41 19.89 -24.46
CA PRO A 376 -18.44 20.83 -23.35
C PRO A 376 -17.06 20.99 -22.71
N VAL A 377 -16.88 22.05 -21.93
CA VAL A 377 -15.71 22.18 -21.07
C VAL A 377 -15.79 21.14 -19.97
N VAL A 378 -14.75 20.33 -19.84
CA VAL A 378 -14.60 19.30 -18.82
C VAL A 378 -13.25 19.43 -18.12
N TYR A 379 -13.21 18.93 -16.88
CA TYR A 379 -12.04 19.06 -16.02
C TYR A 379 -11.44 17.68 -15.70
N TYR A 380 -10.11 17.60 -15.76
CA TYR A 380 -9.34 16.47 -15.25
C TYR A 380 -8.83 16.81 -13.85
N LEU A 381 -9.39 16.15 -12.85
CA LEU A 381 -9.04 16.32 -11.44
C LEU A 381 -7.82 15.49 -11.07
N TYR A 382 -6.80 16.11 -10.45
CA TYR A 382 -5.64 15.45 -9.90
C TYR A 382 -5.13 16.15 -8.64
N ARG A 383 -4.29 15.46 -7.86
CA ARG A 383 -3.78 15.96 -6.58
C ARG A 383 -2.51 16.79 -6.74
N THR A 384 -2.26 17.66 -5.74
CA THR A 384 -0.97 18.34 -5.56
C THR A 384 0.06 17.39 -4.92
N GLY A 385 1.34 17.78 -4.95
CA GLY A 385 2.40 17.11 -4.19
C GLY A 385 3.19 16.06 -4.98
N LEU A 386 2.69 15.57 -6.13
CA LEU A 386 3.43 14.67 -7.01
C LEU A 386 3.51 15.23 -8.42
N ASP A 387 4.73 15.50 -8.89
CA ASP A 387 5.00 15.98 -10.26
C ASP A 387 4.51 14.97 -11.31
N LEU A 388 4.61 13.67 -11.01
CA LEU A 388 4.15 12.60 -11.89
C LEU A 388 2.65 12.71 -12.24
N ASP A 389 1.78 13.02 -11.26
CA ASP A 389 0.34 13.19 -11.50
C ASP A 389 0.08 14.38 -12.45
N GLN A 390 0.87 15.45 -12.32
CA GLN A 390 0.82 16.61 -13.23
C GLN A 390 1.31 16.25 -14.64
N ASP A 391 2.43 15.55 -14.77
CA ASP A 391 3.00 15.17 -16.07
C ASP A 391 2.03 14.28 -16.85
N ILE A 392 1.38 13.31 -16.17
CA ILE A 392 0.34 12.48 -16.77
C ILE A 392 -0.87 13.31 -17.19
N ALA A 393 -1.33 14.25 -16.36
CA ALA A 393 -2.47 15.09 -16.66
C ALA A 393 -2.22 15.98 -17.90
N VAL A 394 -1.02 16.54 -18.03
CA VAL A 394 -0.59 17.36 -19.18
C VAL A 394 -0.52 16.50 -20.45
N GLU A 395 0.02 15.30 -20.38
CA GLU A 395 0.06 14.40 -21.55
C GLU A 395 -1.36 14.00 -21.98
N LEU A 396 -2.24 13.63 -21.05
CA LEU A 396 -3.63 13.31 -21.36
C LEU A 396 -4.36 14.48 -22.00
N GLN A 397 -4.15 15.71 -21.49
CA GLN A 397 -4.70 16.94 -22.10
C GLN A 397 -4.22 17.09 -23.54
N SER A 398 -2.92 16.90 -23.78
CA SER A 398 -2.31 16.97 -25.12
C SER A 398 -2.87 15.91 -26.06
N VAL A 399 -3.00 14.66 -25.59
CA VAL A 399 -3.53 13.54 -26.37
C VAL A 399 -4.99 13.79 -26.77
N PHE A 400 -5.84 14.20 -25.83
CA PHE A 400 -7.26 14.46 -26.11
C PHE A 400 -7.45 15.61 -27.10
N GLN A 401 -6.65 16.65 -26.98
CA GLN A 401 -6.68 17.75 -27.96
C GLN A 401 -6.21 17.30 -29.35
N ARG A 402 -5.10 16.58 -29.42
CA ARG A 402 -4.50 16.15 -30.69
C ARG A 402 -5.34 15.11 -31.42
N GLU A 403 -5.86 14.11 -30.70
CA GLU A 403 -6.53 12.95 -31.30
C GLU A 403 -8.04 13.14 -31.45
N LEU A 404 -8.68 13.85 -30.53
CA LEU A 404 -10.14 14.02 -30.49
C LEU A 404 -10.61 15.45 -30.82
N GLY A 405 -9.69 16.42 -30.81
CA GLY A 405 -10.05 17.85 -30.93
C GLY A 405 -10.74 18.40 -29.67
N VAL A 406 -10.60 17.72 -28.55
CA VAL A 406 -11.23 18.07 -27.27
C VAL A 406 -10.21 18.72 -26.34
N THR A 407 -10.52 19.93 -25.86
CA THR A 407 -9.73 20.61 -24.84
C THR A 407 -10.30 20.34 -23.46
N ILE A 408 -9.54 19.64 -22.60
CA ILE A 408 -9.88 19.49 -21.19
C ILE A 408 -9.14 20.53 -20.37
N GLN A 409 -9.68 20.93 -19.21
CA GLN A 409 -9.03 21.80 -18.25
C GLN A 409 -8.46 20.97 -17.09
N LEU A 410 -7.31 21.36 -16.57
CA LEU A 410 -6.65 20.70 -15.45
C LEU A 410 -7.12 21.30 -14.14
N SER A 411 -7.67 20.50 -13.24
CA SER A 411 -8.09 20.87 -11.90
C SER A 411 -7.19 20.22 -10.87
N ARG A 412 -6.42 21.05 -10.15
CA ARG A 412 -5.44 20.59 -9.16
C ARG A 412 -5.94 20.90 -7.75
N GLN A 413 -5.99 19.88 -6.89
CA GLN A 413 -6.47 20.03 -5.51
C GLN A 413 -5.47 19.45 -4.50
N GLU A 414 -5.48 19.98 -3.28
CA GLU A 414 -4.78 19.41 -2.14
C GLU A 414 -5.40 18.03 -1.82
N TRP A 415 -4.62 17.15 -1.18
CA TRP A 415 -4.97 15.74 -1.01
C TRP A 415 -6.33 15.50 -0.33
N THR A 416 -6.60 16.15 0.79
CA THR A 416 -7.86 15.98 1.54
C THR A 416 -9.06 16.47 0.73
N VAL A 417 -8.93 17.64 0.10
CA VAL A 417 -9.98 18.22 -0.75
C VAL A 417 -10.21 17.35 -2.00
N PHE A 418 -9.12 16.80 -2.56
CA PHE A 418 -9.19 15.88 -3.68
C PHE A 418 -10.01 14.62 -3.35
N LEU A 419 -9.74 13.98 -2.21
CA LEU A 419 -10.49 12.80 -1.74
C LEU A 419 -11.97 13.12 -1.53
N GLU A 420 -12.30 14.20 -0.85
CA GLU A 420 -13.69 14.63 -0.64
C GLU A 420 -14.42 14.92 -1.96
N THR A 421 -13.73 15.51 -2.94
CA THR A 421 -14.29 15.79 -4.27
C THR A 421 -14.56 14.48 -5.01
N GLN A 422 -13.66 13.49 -4.91
CA GLN A 422 -13.86 12.16 -5.48
C GLN A 422 -15.04 11.43 -4.82
N GLN A 423 -15.10 11.37 -3.49
CA GLN A 423 -16.17 10.68 -2.76
C GLN A 423 -17.55 11.26 -3.08
N ARG A 424 -17.64 12.58 -3.29
CA ARG A 424 -18.89 13.24 -3.70
C ARG A 424 -19.21 13.10 -5.19
N ILE A 425 -18.30 12.48 -5.95
CA ILE A 425 -18.38 12.36 -7.42
C ILE A 425 -18.53 13.75 -8.08
N ASP A 426 -17.90 14.77 -7.53
CA ASP A 426 -17.97 16.14 -8.03
C ASP A 426 -16.80 16.47 -8.98
N TYR A 427 -16.63 15.68 -10.00
CA TYR A 427 -15.62 15.80 -11.05
C TYR A 427 -16.19 15.32 -12.40
N ASP A 428 -15.49 15.58 -13.50
CA ASP A 428 -15.81 15.03 -14.83
C ASP A 428 -14.93 13.81 -15.13
N ILE A 429 -13.60 13.99 -15.04
CA ILE A 429 -12.58 12.93 -15.08
C ILE A 429 -11.71 13.12 -13.85
N SER A 430 -11.35 12.03 -13.17
CA SER A 430 -10.43 12.09 -12.03
C SER A 430 -9.32 11.06 -12.16
N ARG A 431 -8.08 11.47 -11.83
CA ARG A 431 -6.99 10.50 -11.61
C ARG A 431 -7.35 9.55 -10.49
N SER A 432 -6.91 8.33 -10.56
CA SER A 432 -7.09 7.36 -9.48
C SER A 432 -5.98 6.33 -9.46
N THR A 433 -5.86 5.66 -8.33
CA THR A 433 -4.94 4.54 -8.14
C THR A 433 -5.59 3.51 -7.23
N TRP A 434 -5.19 2.26 -7.40
CA TRP A 434 -5.50 1.23 -6.43
C TRP A 434 -4.29 0.35 -6.20
N VAL A 435 -4.02 0.04 -4.95
CA VAL A 435 -3.04 -0.94 -4.51
C VAL A 435 -3.81 -2.05 -3.81
N GLY A 436 -3.57 -3.29 -4.18
CA GLY A 436 -4.28 -4.42 -3.60
C GLY A 436 -3.91 -4.64 -2.13
N ASP A 437 -4.91 -4.77 -1.28
CA ASP A 437 -4.74 -5.01 0.15
C ASP A 437 -4.32 -6.48 0.44
N TYR A 438 -4.60 -7.37 -0.51
CA TYR A 438 -4.26 -8.80 -0.47
C TYR A 438 -4.06 -9.33 -1.89
N ASN A 439 -3.35 -10.44 -2.02
CA ASN A 439 -2.99 -10.97 -3.34
C ASN A 439 -4.16 -11.76 -3.98
N ASP A 440 -5.19 -11.05 -4.41
CA ASP A 440 -6.34 -11.65 -5.12
C ASP A 440 -7.00 -10.62 -6.06
N PRO A 441 -7.57 -11.05 -7.23
CA PRO A 441 -8.30 -10.15 -8.12
C PRO A 441 -9.46 -9.41 -7.44
N ASN A 442 -10.05 -9.99 -6.40
CA ASN A 442 -11.20 -9.44 -5.71
C ASN A 442 -10.94 -8.03 -5.17
N THR A 443 -9.74 -7.74 -4.65
CA THR A 443 -9.39 -6.41 -4.11
C THR A 443 -9.53 -5.28 -5.14
N PHE A 444 -9.48 -5.59 -6.44
CA PHE A 444 -9.73 -4.66 -7.54
C PHE A 444 -11.18 -4.66 -7.99
N MET A 445 -11.77 -5.85 -8.03
CA MET A 445 -13.07 -6.02 -8.67
C MET A 445 -14.24 -5.64 -7.76
N ASP A 446 -14.13 -5.78 -6.45
CA ASP A 446 -15.17 -5.37 -5.51
C ASP A 446 -15.30 -3.84 -5.36
N MET A 447 -14.26 -3.08 -5.78
CA MET A 447 -14.32 -1.61 -5.81
C MET A 447 -15.52 -1.05 -6.59
N PHE A 448 -15.92 -1.71 -7.67
CA PHE A 448 -16.88 -1.17 -8.63
C PHE A 448 -18.27 -1.81 -8.55
N VAL A 449 -18.55 -2.58 -7.50
CA VAL A 449 -19.92 -3.04 -7.23
C VAL A 449 -20.86 -1.84 -7.02
N THR A 450 -22.11 -2.01 -7.40
CA THR A 450 -23.12 -0.97 -7.23
C THR A 450 -23.23 -0.55 -5.77
N ASP A 451 -23.22 0.75 -5.51
CA ASP A 451 -23.23 1.37 -4.16
C ASP A 451 -22.05 0.94 -3.26
N GLY A 452 -21.00 0.36 -3.82
CA GLY A 452 -19.74 0.09 -3.11
C GLY A 452 -19.04 1.39 -2.70
N GLY A 453 -18.48 1.43 -1.49
CA GLY A 453 -17.86 2.64 -0.94
C GLY A 453 -16.70 3.22 -1.76
N ASN A 454 -16.02 2.39 -2.55
CA ASN A 454 -14.92 2.80 -3.43
C ASN A 454 -15.37 3.06 -4.89
N ASN A 455 -16.64 2.79 -5.21
CA ASN A 455 -17.20 3.09 -6.53
C ASN A 455 -17.60 4.57 -6.65
N GLU A 456 -16.60 5.39 -6.77
CA GLU A 456 -16.77 6.85 -6.87
C GLU A 456 -16.96 7.32 -8.32
N THR A 457 -17.56 6.48 -9.17
CA THR A 457 -17.86 6.80 -10.58
C THR A 457 -19.34 7.07 -10.84
N GLY A 458 -20.19 6.64 -9.89
CA GLY A 458 -21.64 6.59 -10.09
C GLY A 458 -22.09 5.48 -11.04
N TRP A 459 -21.18 4.61 -11.48
CA TRP A 459 -21.50 3.48 -12.36
C TRP A 459 -22.22 2.36 -11.60
N SER A 460 -23.09 1.65 -12.30
CA SER A 460 -23.86 0.52 -11.78
C SER A 460 -24.13 -0.46 -12.93
N ASN A 461 -23.89 -1.75 -12.69
CA ASN A 461 -24.18 -2.79 -13.67
C ASN A 461 -24.56 -4.10 -12.96
N LYS A 462 -25.82 -4.48 -13.09
CA LYS A 462 -26.38 -5.67 -12.44
C LYS A 462 -25.61 -6.96 -12.78
N ARG A 463 -25.20 -7.13 -14.05
CA ARG A 463 -24.46 -8.35 -14.47
C ARG A 463 -23.08 -8.40 -13.82
N TYR A 464 -22.43 -7.25 -13.71
CA TYR A 464 -21.16 -7.13 -12.98
C TYR A 464 -21.33 -7.55 -11.52
N ASP A 465 -22.31 -7.00 -10.83
CA ASP A 465 -22.56 -7.32 -9.41
C ASP A 465 -22.88 -8.81 -9.21
N GLU A 466 -23.66 -9.42 -10.13
CA GLU A 466 -23.96 -10.85 -10.11
C GLU A 466 -22.69 -11.70 -10.29
N LEU A 467 -21.77 -11.29 -11.16
CA LEU A 467 -20.51 -11.99 -11.40
C LEU A 467 -19.58 -11.91 -10.18
N ILE A 468 -19.45 -10.73 -9.55
CA ILE A 468 -18.65 -10.55 -8.34
C ILE A 468 -19.24 -11.38 -7.19
N ALA A 469 -20.55 -11.32 -7.00
CA ALA A 469 -21.24 -12.15 -5.99
C ALA A 469 -21.12 -13.66 -6.26
N ALA A 470 -21.06 -14.09 -7.51
CA ALA A 470 -20.82 -15.49 -7.88
C ALA A 470 -19.36 -15.89 -7.61
N ALA A 471 -18.40 -15.02 -7.96
CA ALA A 471 -16.98 -15.25 -7.70
C ALA A 471 -16.68 -15.37 -6.19
N ALA A 472 -17.39 -14.59 -5.36
CA ALA A 472 -17.27 -14.69 -3.90
C ALA A 472 -17.73 -16.04 -3.32
N ARG A 473 -18.50 -16.82 -4.06
CA ARG A 473 -19.02 -18.14 -3.64
C ARG A 473 -18.38 -19.33 -4.34
N GLU A 474 -17.47 -19.07 -5.29
CA GLU A 474 -16.82 -20.11 -6.10
C GLU A 474 -15.46 -20.51 -5.48
N ASN A 475 -15.33 -21.78 -5.09
CA ASN A 475 -14.12 -22.34 -4.50
C ASN A 475 -13.09 -22.79 -5.55
N ASN A 476 -13.53 -23.09 -6.77
CA ASN A 476 -12.60 -23.49 -7.82
C ASN A 476 -11.93 -22.24 -8.43
N ALA A 477 -10.63 -22.11 -8.29
CA ALA A 477 -9.85 -20.95 -8.72
C ALA A 477 -10.07 -20.61 -10.21
N GLU A 478 -10.04 -21.58 -11.12
CA GLU A 478 -10.22 -21.34 -12.56
C GLU A 478 -11.62 -20.83 -12.90
N LYS A 479 -12.65 -21.40 -12.29
CA LYS A 479 -14.04 -20.93 -12.47
C LYS A 479 -14.22 -19.54 -11.90
N ARG A 480 -13.64 -19.27 -10.72
CA ARG A 480 -13.64 -17.98 -10.07
C ARG A 480 -12.95 -16.93 -10.95
N PHE A 481 -11.78 -17.25 -11.47
CA PHE A 481 -11.05 -16.36 -12.39
C PHE A 481 -11.82 -16.12 -13.69
N ALA A 482 -12.56 -17.10 -14.18
CA ALA A 482 -13.43 -16.90 -15.37
C ALA A 482 -14.53 -15.87 -15.09
N LEU A 483 -15.15 -15.90 -13.89
CA LEU A 483 -16.15 -14.92 -13.48
C LEU A 483 -15.54 -13.51 -13.37
N PHE A 484 -14.35 -13.37 -12.79
CA PHE A 484 -13.63 -12.10 -12.75
C PHE A 484 -13.27 -11.59 -14.14
N ARG A 485 -12.79 -12.44 -15.05
CA ARG A 485 -12.48 -12.02 -16.44
C ARG A 485 -13.74 -11.49 -17.18
N GLU A 486 -14.90 -12.12 -16.98
CA GLU A 486 -16.15 -11.62 -17.56
C GLU A 486 -16.56 -10.28 -16.96
N ALA A 487 -16.48 -10.13 -15.64
CA ALA A 487 -16.77 -8.87 -14.94
C ALA A 487 -15.78 -7.76 -15.35
N GLU A 488 -14.51 -8.06 -15.42
CA GLU A 488 -13.47 -7.09 -15.81
C GLU A 488 -13.64 -6.61 -17.26
N LYS A 489 -14.05 -7.51 -18.17
CA LYS A 489 -14.39 -7.15 -19.53
C LYS A 489 -15.55 -6.14 -19.58
N ILE A 490 -16.59 -6.34 -18.77
CA ILE A 490 -17.71 -5.38 -18.66
C ILE A 490 -17.17 -4.02 -18.18
N LEU A 491 -16.35 -4.02 -17.11
CA LEU A 491 -15.82 -2.80 -16.49
C LEU A 491 -14.93 -2.01 -17.45
N VAL A 492 -13.95 -2.66 -18.10
CA VAL A 492 -12.91 -1.93 -18.83
C VAL A 492 -13.17 -1.84 -20.32
N THR A 493 -13.95 -2.76 -20.90
CA THR A 493 -14.17 -2.83 -22.35
C THR A 493 -15.60 -2.45 -22.77
N ASP A 494 -16.61 -3.02 -22.08
CA ASP A 494 -17.99 -2.85 -22.55
C ASP A 494 -18.60 -1.54 -22.07
N GLU A 495 -18.29 -1.09 -20.82
CA GLU A 495 -18.87 0.09 -20.20
C GLU A 495 -17.87 1.23 -19.96
N ALA A 496 -16.58 0.90 -19.73
CA ALA A 496 -15.47 1.82 -19.54
C ALA A 496 -15.74 3.00 -18.58
N PRO A 497 -16.24 2.79 -17.35
CA PRO A 497 -16.29 3.86 -16.34
C PRO A 497 -14.89 4.27 -15.86
N ILE A 498 -13.87 3.45 -16.14
CA ILE A 498 -12.46 3.68 -15.87
C ILE A 498 -11.60 3.42 -17.12
N CYS A 499 -10.40 4.00 -17.12
CA CYS A 499 -9.36 3.69 -18.09
C CYS A 499 -8.05 3.39 -17.35
N PRO A 500 -7.66 2.13 -17.17
CA PRO A 500 -6.35 1.75 -16.64
C PRO A 500 -5.24 2.22 -17.58
N LEU A 501 -4.15 2.74 -17.00
CA LEU A 501 -3.02 3.32 -17.73
C LEU A 501 -1.77 2.43 -17.64
N TYR A 502 -1.35 2.10 -16.43
CA TYR A 502 -0.20 1.24 -16.18
C TYR A 502 -0.31 0.51 -14.84
N TYR A 503 0.40 -0.61 -14.74
CA TYR A 503 0.60 -1.32 -13.49
C TYR A 503 1.84 -0.82 -12.77
N TYR A 504 1.76 -0.75 -11.45
CA TYR A 504 2.86 -0.29 -10.62
C TYR A 504 4.05 -1.26 -10.60
N VAL A 505 5.20 -0.71 -10.28
CA VAL A 505 6.39 -1.46 -9.85
C VAL A 505 6.80 -0.99 -8.45
N GLY A 506 7.18 -1.94 -7.60
CA GLY A 506 7.94 -1.64 -6.40
C GLY A 506 9.37 -1.30 -6.77
N ILE A 507 9.99 -0.35 -6.07
CA ILE A 507 11.39 0.02 -6.29
C ILE A 507 12.11 -0.03 -4.97
N GLN A 508 13.20 -0.79 -4.94
CA GLN A 508 14.09 -0.88 -3.79
C GLN A 508 15.52 -0.52 -4.20
N PHE A 509 16.26 0.08 -3.29
CA PHE A 509 17.71 0.28 -3.42
C PHE A 509 18.44 -0.43 -2.29
N TYR A 510 19.25 -1.40 -2.64
CA TYR A 510 20.13 -2.12 -1.71
C TYR A 510 21.23 -2.88 -2.46
N ASP A 511 22.37 -3.10 -1.82
CA ASP A 511 23.44 -3.93 -2.38
C ASP A 511 23.11 -5.41 -2.16
N ALA A 512 22.58 -6.07 -3.19
CA ALA A 512 22.20 -7.48 -3.14
C ALA A 512 23.38 -8.44 -2.89
N ASN A 513 24.63 -8.00 -3.03
CA ASN A 513 25.79 -8.80 -2.65
C ASN A 513 26.03 -8.80 -1.14
N LYS A 514 25.51 -7.80 -0.42
CA LYS A 514 25.70 -7.61 1.02
C LYS A 514 24.46 -7.93 1.83
N LEU A 515 23.29 -7.46 1.41
CA LEU A 515 22.01 -7.65 2.09
C LEU A 515 21.23 -8.77 1.40
N GLY A 516 20.72 -9.71 2.17
CA GLY A 516 19.86 -10.82 1.74
C GLY A 516 18.52 -10.80 2.44
N GLY A 517 17.61 -11.71 2.04
CA GLY A 517 16.27 -11.83 2.62
C GLY A 517 15.23 -10.88 2.01
N ILE A 518 15.53 -10.31 0.83
CA ILE A 518 14.62 -9.46 0.06
C ILE A 518 14.36 -10.17 -1.26
N GLU A 519 13.11 -10.49 -1.53
CA GLU A 519 12.66 -11.09 -2.79
C GLU A 519 11.56 -10.23 -3.42
N ALA A 520 11.51 -10.23 -4.75
CA ALA A 520 10.45 -9.56 -5.49
C ALA A 520 9.11 -10.28 -5.26
N ASN A 521 8.08 -9.54 -4.90
CA ASN A 521 6.72 -10.06 -4.75
C ASN A 521 5.66 -8.99 -5.10
N LEU A 522 4.45 -9.44 -5.41
CA LEU A 522 3.37 -8.55 -5.86
C LEU A 522 2.86 -7.59 -4.77
N LEU A 523 3.00 -7.93 -3.49
CA LEU A 523 2.56 -7.05 -2.40
C LEU A 523 3.61 -5.99 -2.05
N ASP A 524 4.84 -6.09 -2.59
CA ASP A 524 5.99 -5.23 -2.24
C ASP A 524 6.29 -5.25 -0.74
N GLU A 525 6.00 -6.39 -0.09
CA GLU A 525 6.24 -6.59 1.34
C GLU A 525 7.57 -7.32 1.56
N HIS A 526 8.41 -6.71 2.38
CA HIS A 526 9.78 -7.18 2.63
C HIS A 526 10.02 -7.31 4.14
N PRO A 527 9.67 -8.47 4.74
CA PRO A 527 9.73 -8.68 6.18
C PRO A 527 11.14 -8.48 6.74
N LEU A 528 11.32 -7.54 7.67
CA LEU A 528 12.63 -7.28 8.32
C LEU A 528 13.17 -8.52 9.03
N LYS A 529 12.29 -9.43 9.52
CA LYS A 529 12.70 -10.70 10.17
C LYS A 529 13.49 -11.62 9.25
N ALA A 530 13.28 -11.52 7.94
CA ALA A 530 13.96 -12.34 6.94
C ALA A 530 15.31 -11.76 6.49
N MET A 531 15.55 -10.47 6.75
CA MET A 531 16.74 -9.78 6.27
C MET A 531 18.00 -10.17 7.04
N TYR A 532 19.12 -10.23 6.33
CA TYR A 532 20.42 -10.57 6.94
C TYR A 532 21.59 -10.04 6.11
N TRP A 533 22.69 -9.74 6.80
CA TRP A 533 23.96 -9.45 6.14
C TRP A 533 24.64 -10.74 5.69
N LYS A 534 24.97 -10.82 4.41
CA LYS A 534 25.74 -11.92 3.82
C LYS A 534 27.16 -11.88 4.38
N LYS A 535 27.69 -13.05 4.73
CA LYS A 535 29.09 -13.17 5.14
C LYS A 535 29.98 -12.77 3.95
N ARG A 536 31.02 -11.96 4.23
CA ARG A 536 32.07 -11.62 3.27
C ARG A 536 32.87 -12.85 2.91
#